data_cd59c9a750985b7c2232ad492a63d7e8
#
_entry.id   cd59c9a750985b7c2232ad492a63d7e8
#
_cell.length_a   1.000
_cell.length_b   1.000
_cell.length_c   1.000
_cell.angle_alpha   90.00
_cell.angle_beta   90.00
_cell.angle_gamma   90.00
#
_symmetry.space_group_name_H-M   'P 1'
#
loop_
_entity.id
_entity.type
_entity.pdbx_description
1 polymer ?
#
loop_
_entity_poly.entity_id
_entity_poly.type
_entity_poly.pdbx_seq_one_letter_code
_entity_poly.pdbx_strand_id
1 'polypeptide(L)'
;MKKTILSLFLMASAITYPCTGISLRTQNGNLVQGRTIEFGESNINGKIVISPRGREFKALTTEGKINGLKWKAKYGFVGASVVVDQFIGEGINEKGLNAGLFYFPHYGSLAEYEKSKANISIADMELVTWILSNFETVDEVKEEIKKIKVVNIGYDDKGKPLPTAHWRIGDVKGNNIVLEIVNNGEIKIYDNKVGVLTNSPDYEWHIKNLNNYINLYSGNANSFNVNGEELFSFGAGTGALGLPGDITPPSRFIRAFFYVNTIGEVENTKLAVNKAFHILNNFDIPIEIEFPKEYKGNIPKDVISATQWTAVSDLSNREFYYKTMDNSQIRKIDLKKIDFSSIKYQAFPMDKEKDNFLEINIK
;
A
#
# COMPACT_ATOMS: atom_id res chain seq x y z
N MET A 1 7.46 22.04 -14.09
CA MET A 1 6.56 20.98 -13.60
C MET A 1 6.08 20.00 -14.68
N LYS A 2 5.53 20.41 -15.84
CA LYS A 2 5.01 19.45 -16.85
C LYS A 2 6.04 18.47 -17.43
N LYS A 3 7.29 18.89 -17.64
CA LYS A 3 8.37 18.02 -18.16
C LYS A 3 8.95 17.08 -17.11
N THR A 4 8.89 17.44 -15.82
CA THR A 4 9.46 16.67 -14.71
C THR A 4 8.56 15.47 -14.34
N ILE A 5 7.23 15.59 -14.39
CA ILE A 5 6.30 14.48 -14.13
C ILE A 5 6.41 13.44 -15.24
N LEU A 6 6.48 13.86 -16.49
CA LEU A 6 6.58 12.95 -17.64
C LEU A 6 7.94 12.25 -17.70
N SER A 7 9.05 12.94 -17.38
CA SER A 7 10.40 12.34 -17.40
C SER A 7 10.66 11.32 -16.29
N LEU A 8 10.02 11.44 -15.13
CA LEU A 8 10.13 10.44 -14.04
C LEU A 8 9.40 9.12 -14.38
N PHE A 9 8.34 9.18 -15.19
CA PHE A 9 7.61 7.98 -15.62
C PHE A 9 8.21 7.31 -16.88
N LEU A 10 9.05 8.00 -17.63
CA LEU A 10 9.65 7.48 -18.88
C LEU A 10 10.73 6.40 -18.69
N MET A 11 11.23 6.21 -17.46
CA MET A 11 12.20 5.14 -17.15
C MET A 11 11.54 3.82 -16.68
N ALA A 12 10.22 3.74 -16.61
CA ALA A 12 9.47 2.66 -15.97
C ALA A 12 9.26 1.40 -16.86
N SER A 13 10.20 1.01 -17.70
CA SER A 13 9.94 -0.05 -18.70
C SER A 13 10.12 -1.49 -18.20
N ALA A 14 10.57 -1.77 -16.99
CA ALA A 14 10.75 -3.15 -16.50
C ALA A 14 10.76 -3.33 -14.97
N ILE A 15 10.20 -2.42 -14.17
CA ILE A 15 10.44 -2.40 -12.74
C ILE A 15 9.27 -2.95 -11.96
N THR A 16 9.58 -3.88 -11.08
CA THR A 16 8.65 -4.35 -10.06
C THR A 16 8.68 -3.36 -8.90
N TYR A 17 7.55 -2.75 -8.61
CA TYR A 17 7.34 -2.00 -7.37
C TYR A 17 6.69 -2.94 -6.36
N PRO A 18 7.46 -3.66 -5.55
CA PRO A 18 6.87 -4.53 -4.57
C PRO A 18 6.15 -3.68 -3.51
N CYS A 19 4.98 -4.15 -3.09
CA CYS A 19 4.20 -3.57 -2.03
C CYS A 19 3.56 -4.71 -1.24
N THR A 20 3.57 -4.64 0.09
CA THR A 20 2.87 -5.62 0.92
C THR A 20 1.91 -4.92 1.86
N GLY A 21 0.61 -5.18 1.69
CA GLY A 21 -0.44 -4.65 2.54
C GLY A 21 -1.04 -5.73 3.41
N ILE A 22 -1.27 -5.40 4.68
CA ILE A 22 -1.92 -6.27 5.66
C ILE A 22 -3.07 -5.55 6.37
N SER A 23 -4.00 -6.34 6.88
CA SER A 23 -5.12 -5.86 7.68
C SER A 23 -5.30 -6.78 8.88
N LEU A 24 -5.27 -6.23 10.08
CA LEU A 24 -5.48 -6.95 11.33
C LEU A 24 -6.81 -6.54 11.96
N ARG A 25 -7.54 -7.51 12.49
CA ARG A 25 -8.77 -7.26 13.25
C ARG A 25 -8.53 -7.51 14.72
N THR A 26 -9.09 -6.64 15.54
CA THR A 26 -9.18 -6.89 17.00
C THR A 26 -10.40 -7.75 17.31
N GLN A 27 -10.45 -8.31 18.53
CA GLN A 27 -11.61 -9.05 19.05
C GLN A 27 -12.92 -8.26 18.93
N ASN A 28 -12.86 -6.93 19.08
CA ASN A 28 -14.02 -6.04 18.94
C ASN A 28 -14.33 -5.63 17.48
N GLY A 29 -13.67 -6.27 16.50
CA GLY A 29 -13.88 -6.00 15.08
C GLY A 29 -13.21 -4.75 14.53
N ASN A 30 -12.48 -3.98 15.34
CA ASN A 30 -11.74 -2.82 14.86
C ASN A 30 -10.65 -3.22 13.87
N LEU A 31 -10.44 -2.40 12.85
CA LEU A 31 -9.51 -2.66 11.76
C LEU A 31 -8.25 -1.80 11.91
N VAL A 32 -7.09 -2.44 11.78
CA VAL A 32 -5.79 -1.80 11.60
C VAL A 32 -5.22 -2.24 10.27
N GLN A 33 -4.84 -1.28 9.43
CA GLN A 33 -4.27 -1.54 8.11
C GLN A 33 -2.86 -1.01 8.03
N GLY A 34 -1.95 -1.80 7.46
CA GLY A 34 -0.56 -1.39 7.28
C GLY A 34 -0.01 -1.85 5.94
N ARG A 35 1.08 -1.20 5.51
CA ARG A 35 1.78 -1.57 4.29
C ARG A 35 3.23 -1.15 4.30
N THR A 36 4.03 -1.86 3.50
CA THR A 36 5.34 -1.42 3.02
C THR A 36 5.22 -0.84 1.62
N ILE A 37 6.10 0.07 1.24
CA ILE A 37 6.29 0.52 -0.14
C ILE A 37 7.75 0.38 -0.53
N GLU A 38 7.97 -0.33 -1.59
CA GLU A 38 9.28 -0.56 -2.16
C GLU A 38 9.39 0.13 -3.51
N PHE A 39 10.57 0.63 -3.79
CA PHE A 39 10.87 1.27 -5.06
C PHE A 39 12.33 1.01 -5.44
N GLY A 40 12.54 0.51 -6.66
CA GLY A 40 13.83 -0.04 -7.09
C GLY A 40 14.71 0.90 -7.92
N GLU A 41 14.32 2.13 -8.22
CA GLU A 41 15.07 3.00 -9.12
C GLU A 41 15.58 4.29 -8.50
N SER A 42 14.80 4.88 -7.61
CA SER A 42 15.16 6.17 -7.00
C SER A 42 14.42 6.37 -5.69
N ASN A 43 14.78 7.43 -4.98
CA ASN A 43 13.98 7.87 -3.85
C ASN A 43 12.62 8.39 -4.35
N ILE A 44 11.53 7.81 -3.86
CA ILE A 44 10.17 8.25 -4.19
C ILE A 44 9.83 9.62 -3.60
N ASN A 45 10.74 10.23 -2.83
CA ASN A 45 10.55 11.53 -2.19
C ASN A 45 9.24 11.61 -1.40
N GLY A 46 8.91 10.55 -0.67
CA GLY A 46 7.70 10.44 0.13
C GLY A 46 7.58 11.60 1.11
N LYS A 47 6.37 12.17 1.18
CA LYS A 47 6.03 13.24 2.13
C LYS A 47 4.82 12.85 2.94
N ILE A 48 4.75 13.35 4.15
CA ILE A 48 3.50 13.41 4.89
C ILE A 48 2.68 14.59 4.36
N VAL A 49 1.46 14.28 3.94
CA VAL A 49 0.50 15.24 3.43
C VAL A 49 -0.65 15.37 4.42
N ILE A 50 -0.98 16.60 4.79
CA ILE A 50 -2.18 16.95 5.56
C ILE A 50 -3.05 17.81 4.67
N SER A 51 -4.22 17.31 4.30
CA SER A 51 -5.17 18.00 3.42
C SER A 51 -6.40 18.44 4.19
N PRO A 52 -6.76 19.74 4.17
CA PRO A 52 -7.94 20.25 4.88
C PRO A 52 -9.26 19.89 4.19
N ARG A 53 -10.37 20.03 4.93
CA ARG A 53 -11.71 20.11 4.33
C ARG A 53 -11.80 21.32 3.40
N GLY A 54 -12.70 21.24 2.44
CA GLY A 54 -12.98 22.36 1.55
C GLY A 54 -11.94 22.64 0.47
N ARG A 55 -10.82 21.90 0.44
CA ARG A 55 -9.83 22.00 -0.63
C ARG A 55 -10.44 21.58 -1.96
N GLU A 56 -10.22 22.39 -2.97
CA GLU A 56 -10.66 22.10 -4.33
C GLU A 56 -9.57 21.32 -5.08
N PHE A 57 -10.03 20.30 -5.79
CA PHE A 57 -9.20 19.45 -6.63
C PHE A 57 -9.70 19.46 -8.07
N LYS A 58 -8.78 19.28 -8.98
CA LYS A 58 -9.06 19.01 -10.38
C LYS A 58 -8.13 17.91 -10.85
N ALA A 59 -8.69 16.79 -11.23
CA ALA A 59 -7.94 15.60 -11.59
C ALA A 59 -7.05 15.78 -12.80
N LEU A 60 -5.96 15.06 -12.78
CA LEU A 60 -5.14 14.76 -13.94
C LEU A 60 -5.87 13.74 -14.83
N THR A 61 -5.61 13.82 -16.11
CA THR A 61 -5.97 12.82 -17.10
C THR A 61 -4.73 12.45 -17.92
N THR A 62 -4.90 11.71 -18.98
CA THR A 62 -3.83 11.28 -19.88
C THR A 62 -2.89 12.43 -20.26
N GLU A 63 -1.60 12.16 -20.34
CA GLU A 63 -0.51 13.12 -20.57
C GLU A 63 -0.34 14.17 -19.43
N GLY A 64 -0.81 13.87 -18.22
CA GLY A 64 -0.69 14.78 -17.08
C GLY A 64 -1.46 16.09 -17.24
N LYS A 65 -2.52 16.11 -18.04
CA LYS A 65 -3.36 17.29 -18.24
C LYS A 65 -4.31 17.48 -17.05
N ILE A 66 -4.35 18.68 -16.48
CA ILE A 66 -5.25 19.05 -15.38
C ILE A 66 -6.60 19.49 -15.99
N ASN A 67 -7.38 18.53 -16.45
CA ASN A 67 -8.68 18.78 -17.10
C ASN A 67 -9.77 17.77 -16.71
N GLY A 68 -9.49 16.87 -15.78
CA GLY A 68 -10.39 15.82 -15.34
C GLY A 68 -11.46 16.27 -14.35
N LEU A 69 -11.95 15.29 -13.58
CA LEU A 69 -12.96 15.42 -12.54
C LEU A 69 -12.61 16.56 -11.57
N LYS A 70 -13.60 17.36 -11.22
CA LYS A 70 -13.49 18.41 -10.19
C LYS A 70 -14.24 17.98 -8.95
N TRP A 71 -13.64 18.16 -7.77
CA TRP A 71 -14.35 17.93 -6.51
C TRP A 71 -13.81 18.89 -5.43
N LYS A 72 -14.59 19.00 -4.38
CA LYS A 72 -14.23 19.74 -3.17
C LYS A 72 -14.21 18.76 -2.01
N ALA A 73 -13.11 18.71 -1.26
CA ALA A 73 -12.93 17.79 -0.14
C ALA A 73 -14.04 17.97 0.91
N LYS A 74 -14.79 16.93 1.18
CA LYS A 74 -15.73 16.84 2.30
C LYS A 74 -14.99 16.58 3.61
N TYR A 75 -13.94 15.78 3.54
CA TYR A 75 -13.15 15.33 4.69
C TYR A 75 -11.68 15.70 4.53
N GLY A 76 -11.07 16.06 5.67
CA GLY A 76 -9.63 16.18 5.74
C GLY A 76 -8.97 14.81 5.92
N PHE A 77 -7.72 14.68 5.49
CA PHE A 77 -6.98 13.45 5.59
C PHE A 77 -5.49 13.68 5.84
N VAL A 78 -4.85 12.62 6.32
CA VAL A 78 -3.39 12.48 6.42
C VAL A 78 -2.97 11.30 5.55
N GLY A 79 -1.88 11.45 4.80
CA GLY A 79 -1.34 10.37 3.99
C GLY A 79 0.15 10.52 3.70
N ALA A 80 0.75 9.41 3.27
CA ALA A 80 2.10 9.36 2.73
C ALA A 80 2.02 9.42 1.19
N SER A 81 2.67 10.42 0.59
CA SER A 81 2.69 10.59 -0.85
C SER A 81 3.80 9.78 -1.52
N VAL A 82 3.67 9.58 -2.83
CA VAL A 82 4.67 9.00 -3.72
C VAL A 82 4.91 9.95 -4.88
N VAL A 83 6.17 10.17 -5.24
CA VAL A 83 6.61 11.00 -6.38
C VAL A 83 6.21 12.47 -6.25
N VAL A 84 4.92 12.78 -6.11
CA VAL A 84 4.39 14.14 -5.93
C VAL A 84 3.33 14.16 -4.84
N ASP A 85 3.14 15.33 -4.23
CA ASP A 85 2.31 15.50 -3.03
C ASP A 85 0.85 15.05 -3.20
N GLN A 86 0.31 15.11 -4.42
CA GLN A 86 -1.07 14.74 -4.69
C GLN A 86 -1.29 13.25 -4.93
N PHE A 87 -0.23 12.46 -5.10
CA PHE A 87 -0.30 11.01 -5.29
C PHE A 87 -0.14 10.34 -3.93
N ILE A 88 -1.24 10.10 -3.25
CA ILE A 88 -1.21 9.45 -1.94
C ILE A 88 -1.07 7.95 -2.13
N GLY A 89 0.03 7.40 -1.62
CA GLY A 89 0.29 5.96 -1.63
C GLY A 89 -0.48 5.19 -0.57
N GLU A 90 -0.65 5.81 0.62
CA GLU A 90 -1.43 5.28 1.73
C GLU A 90 -1.91 6.45 2.59
N GLY A 91 -3.15 6.41 3.08
CA GLY A 91 -3.65 7.46 3.96
C GLY A 91 -4.94 7.09 4.68
N ILE A 92 -5.31 7.94 5.63
CA ILE A 92 -6.53 7.82 6.44
C ILE A 92 -7.18 9.19 6.57
N ASN A 93 -8.50 9.25 6.48
CA ASN A 93 -9.23 10.50 6.70
C ASN A 93 -9.77 10.62 8.13
N GLU A 94 -10.28 11.78 8.46
CA GLU A 94 -10.83 12.11 9.78
C GLU A 94 -12.06 11.29 10.19
N LYS A 95 -12.65 10.53 9.26
CA LYS A 95 -13.74 9.59 9.52
C LYS A 95 -13.24 8.17 9.78
N GLY A 96 -11.95 7.91 9.50
CA GLY A 96 -11.31 6.62 9.65
C GLY A 96 -11.43 5.72 8.42
N LEU A 97 -11.81 6.27 7.26
CA LEU A 97 -11.64 5.57 5.99
C LEU A 97 -10.17 5.58 5.62
N ASN A 98 -9.61 4.40 5.36
CA ASN A 98 -8.25 4.20 4.88
C ASN A 98 -8.27 3.74 3.43
N ALA A 99 -7.33 4.22 2.65
CA ALA A 99 -7.10 3.75 1.28
C ALA A 99 -5.61 3.76 0.95
N GLY A 100 -5.19 2.74 0.20
CA GLY A 100 -3.81 2.62 -0.28
C GLY A 100 -3.77 2.08 -1.70
N LEU A 101 -2.81 2.55 -2.50
CA LEU A 101 -2.55 2.06 -3.85
C LEU A 101 -1.39 1.07 -3.86
N PHE A 102 -1.46 0.06 -4.72
CA PHE A 102 -0.45 -0.96 -4.91
C PHE A 102 -0.21 -1.13 -6.41
N TYR A 103 1.04 -1.23 -6.82
CA TYR A 103 1.42 -1.39 -8.22
C TYR A 103 0.87 -2.70 -8.81
N PHE A 104 0.21 -2.61 -10.00
CA PHE A 104 -0.53 -3.71 -10.59
C PHE A 104 -0.20 -3.89 -12.08
N PRO A 105 1.08 -4.15 -12.42
CA PRO A 105 1.52 -4.28 -13.80
C PRO A 105 0.95 -5.53 -14.47
N HIS A 106 0.72 -5.44 -15.78
CA HIS A 106 0.28 -6.51 -16.69
C HIS A 106 -1.17 -7.00 -16.50
N TYR A 107 -1.78 -6.78 -15.35
CA TYR A 107 -3.14 -7.23 -15.02
C TYR A 107 -4.14 -6.07 -14.99
N GLY A 108 -3.71 -4.92 -14.51
CA GLY A 108 -4.53 -3.70 -14.54
C GLY A 108 -4.75 -3.22 -15.97
N SER A 109 -5.98 -2.81 -16.28
CA SER A 109 -6.36 -2.27 -17.59
C SER A 109 -7.46 -1.22 -17.39
N LEU A 110 -7.04 0.05 -17.38
CA LEU A 110 -7.91 1.19 -17.11
C LEU A 110 -8.76 1.56 -18.33
N ALA A 111 -9.81 2.35 -18.07
CA ALA A 111 -10.65 2.85 -19.14
C ALA A 111 -9.87 3.75 -20.11
N GLU A 112 -10.17 3.65 -21.40
CA GLU A 112 -9.64 4.58 -22.38
C GLU A 112 -10.16 6.00 -22.12
N TYR A 113 -9.25 6.98 -22.23
CA TYR A 113 -9.61 8.37 -22.01
C TYR A 113 -10.41 8.93 -23.19
N GLU A 114 -11.58 9.47 -22.89
CA GLU A 114 -12.43 10.17 -23.83
C GLU A 114 -12.54 11.66 -23.45
N LYS A 115 -12.14 12.56 -24.33
CA LYS A 115 -12.19 14.01 -24.08
C LYS A 115 -13.59 14.51 -23.72
N SER A 116 -14.63 13.92 -24.28
CA SER A 116 -16.04 14.21 -23.97
C SER A 116 -16.45 13.83 -22.55
N LYS A 117 -15.72 12.90 -21.92
CA LYS A 117 -15.94 12.40 -20.56
C LYS A 117 -14.86 12.87 -19.58
N ALA A 118 -14.10 13.90 -19.93
CA ALA A 118 -13.02 14.44 -19.09
C ALA A 118 -13.54 14.85 -17.70
N ASN A 119 -14.74 15.39 -17.61
CA ASN A 119 -15.37 15.85 -16.36
C ASN A 119 -15.70 14.74 -15.36
N ILE A 120 -15.68 13.48 -15.77
CA ILE A 120 -15.83 12.29 -14.89
C ILE A 120 -14.57 11.43 -14.87
N SER A 121 -13.47 11.88 -15.48
CA SER A 121 -12.21 11.13 -15.57
C SER A 121 -11.21 11.57 -14.50
N ILE A 122 -10.52 10.60 -13.91
CA ILE A 122 -9.48 10.79 -12.88
C ILE A 122 -8.31 9.86 -13.18
N ALA A 123 -7.08 10.34 -12.99
CA ALA A 123 -5.91 9.48 -13.08
C ALA A 123 -5.88 8.47 -11.90
N ASP A 124 -5.43 7.26 -12.18
CA ASP A 124 -5.31 6.17 -11.21
C ASP A 124 -4.50 6.57 -9.97
N MET A 125 -3.42 7.32 -10.13
CA MET A 125 -2.56 7.81 -9.06
C MET A 125 -3.26 8.79 -8.09
N GLU A 126 -4.37 9.41 -8.49
CA GLU A 126 -5.13 10.33 -7.66
C GLU A 126 -6.35 9.69 -6.97
N LEU A 127 -6.63 8.41 -7.27
CA LEU A 127 -7.83 7.75 -6.77
C LEU A 127 -7.86 7.69 -5.23
N VAL A 128 -6.73 7.45 -4.57
CA VAL A 128 -6.66 7.47 -3.10
C VAL A 128 -7.02 8.84 -2.55
N THR A 129 -6.51 9.92 -3.14
CA THR A 129 -6.84 11.30 -2.75
C THR A 129 -8.33 11.58 -2.89
N TRP A 130 -8.95 11.13 -3.99
CA TRP A 130 -10.38 11.28 -4.21
C TRP A 130 -11.20 10.48 -3.19
N ILE A 131 -10.82 9.24 -2.90
CA ILE A 131 -11.48 8.39 -1.91
C ILE A 131 -11.43 9.04 -0.52
N LEU A 132 -10.25 9.39 -0.04
CA LEU A 132 -10.06 9.94 1.31
C LEU A 132 -10.75 11.30 1.51
N SER A 133 -10.80 12.11 0.47
CA SER A 133 -11.39 13.45 0.55
C SER A 133 -12.93 13.49 0.43
N ASN A 134 -13.56 12.43 -0.07
CA ASN A 134 -14.99 12.44 -0.38
C ASN A 134 -15.85 11.50 0.45
N PHE A 135 -15.32 10.38 0.96
CA PHE A 135 -16.13 9.30 1.52
C PHE A 135 -15.79 9.01 2.98
N GLU A 136 -16.75 8.45 3.68
CA GLU A 136 -16.66 8.01 5.07
C GLU A 136 -16.62 6.49 5.18
N THR A 137 -17.23 5.79 4.23
CA THR A 137 -17.39 4.34 4.28
C THR A 137 -16.98 3.65 2.98
N VAL A 138 -16.64 2.37 3.10
CA VAL A 138 -16.39 1.49 1.94
C VAL A 138 -17.62 1.39 1.04
N ASP A 139 -18.83 1.38 1.60
CA ASP A 139 -20.06 1.26 0.80
C ASP A 139 -20.28 2.50 -0.09
N GLU A 140 -19.98 3.71 0.42
CA GLU A 140 -20.00 4.93 -0.41
C GLU A 140 -19.01 4.82 -1.57
N VAL A 141 -17.81 4.31 -1.32
CA VAL A 141 -16.79 4.11 -2.36
C VAL A 141 -17.28 3.14 -3.42
N LYS A 142 -17.88 1.99 -3.02
CA LYS A 142 -18.43 0.99 -3.94
C LYS A 142 -19.49 1.57 -4.90
N GLU A 143 -20.30 2.50 -4.43
CA GLU A 143 -21.33 3.13 -5.26
C GLU A 143 -20.77 4.25 -6.14
N GLU A 144 -19.90 5.09 -5.61
CA GLU A 144 -19.43 6.28 -6.31
C GLU A 144 -18.34 5.98 -7.36
N ILE A 145 -17.52 4.94 -7.15
CA ILE A 145 -16.50 4.54 -8.12
C ILE A 145 -17.09 4.16 -9.48
N LYS A 146 -18.32 3.67 -9.51
CA LYS A 146 -19.06 3.29 -10.73
C LYS A 146 -19.43 4.49 -11.60
N LYS A 147 -19.42 5.71 -11.03
CA LYS A 147 -19.85 6.95 -11.70
C LYS A 147 -18.70 7.71 -12.36
N ILE A 148 -17.46 7.31 -12.10
CA ILE A 148 -16.28 7.95 -12.66
C ILE A 148 -15.52 7.01 -13.59
N LYS A 149 -14.63 7.57 -14.39
CA LYS A 149 -13.68 6.84 -15.22
C LYS A 149 -12.29 6.99 -14.66
N VAL A 150 -11.70 5.89 -14.23
CA VAL A 150 -10.28 5.87 -13.88
C VAL A 150 -9.49 5.62 -15.16
N VAL A 151 -8.61 6.54 -15.49
CA VAL A 151 -7.86 6.55 -16.74
C VAL A 151 -6.35 6.54 -16.45
N ASN A 152 -5.57 6.06 -17.42
CA ASN A 152 -4.13 6.06 -17.32
C ASN A 152 -3.57 7.48 -17.37
N ILE A 153 -2.59 7.78 -16.50
CA ILE A 153 -1.95 9.10 -16.45
C ILE A 153 -1.07 9.40 -17.67
N GLY A 154 -0.57 8.36 -18.34
CA GLY A 154 0.30 8.54 -19.50
C GLY A 154 0.63 7.24 -20.22
N TYR A 155 1.47 7.37 -21.24
CA TYR A 155 1.96 6.28 -22.08
C TYR A 155 3.49 6.36 -22.15
N ASP A 156 4.13 5.22 -22.37
CA ASP A 156 5.56 5.14 -22.64
C ASP A 156 5.90 5.62 -24.06
N ASP A 157 7.19 5.63 -24.41
CA ASP A 157 7.68 6.05 -25.72
C ASP A 157 7.17 5.21 -26.89
N LYS A 158 6.66 4.02 -26.59
CA LYS A 158 6.08 3.09 -27.59
C LYS A 158 4.56 3.19 -27.66
N GLY A 159 3.96 4.14 -26.93
CA GLY A 159 2.51 4.32 -26.85
C GLY A 159 1.80 3.27 -26.00
N LYS A 160 2.53 2.51 -25.17
CA LYS A 160 1.95 1.57 -24.21
C LYS A 160 1.53 2.30 -22.94
N PRO A 161 0.34 2.03 -22.37
CA PRO A 161 -0.06 2.61 -21.09
C PRO A 161 0.98 2.36 -20.01
N LEU A 162 1.27 3.39 -19.21
CA LEU A 162 2.09 3.23 -18.02
C LEU A 162 1.44 2.23 -17.06
N PRO A 163 2.23 1.49 -16.27
CA PRO A 163 1.69 0.53 -15.31
C PRO A 163 0.75 1.19 -14.32
N THR A 164 -0.34 0.54 -14.01
CA THR A 164 -1.40 1.01 -13.14
C THR A 164 -1.33 0.42 -11.72
N ALA A 165 -2.27 0.82 -10.88
CA ALA A 165 -2.44 0.36 -9.52
C ALA A 165 -3.72 -0.47 -9.36
N HIS A 166 -3.82 -1.18 -8.23
CA HIS A 166 -5.04 -1.63 -7.58
C HIS A 166 -5.05 -1.13 -6.12
N TRP A 167 -6.19 -1.21 -5.46
CA TRP A 167 -6.37 -0.48 -4.21
C TRP A 167 -6.93 -1.36 -3.10
N ARG A 168 -6.45 -1.14 -1.88
CA ARG A 168 -7.05 -1.64 -0.66
C ARG A 168 -7.77 -0.49 0.04
N ILE A 169 -9.00 -0.73 0.49
CA ILE A 169 -9.84 0.27 1.16
C ILE A 169 -10.49 -0.36 2.38
N GLY A 170 -10.45 0.35 3.51
CA GLY A 170 -11.07 -0.13 4.75
C GLY A 170 -11.68 1.00 5.56
N ASP A 171 -12.69 0.69 6.38
CA ASP A 171 -13.40 1.67 7.21
C ASP A 171 -13.53 1.23 8.67
N VAL A 172 -14.03 2.15 9.51
CA VAL A 172 -14.22 1.91 10.96
C VAL A 172 -15.27 0.86 11.28
N LYS A 173 -16.15 0.50 10.32
CA LYS A 173 -17.12 -0.60 10.48
C LYS A 173 -16.46 -1.97 10.29
N GLY A 174 -15.17 -1.99 9.93
CA GLY A 174 -14.41 -3.19 9.67
C GLY A 174 -14.57 -3.71 8.24
N ASN A 175 -15.22 -2.99 7.34
CA ASN A 175 -15.21 -3.34 5.92
C ASN A 175 -13.79 -3.22 5.38
N ASN A 176 -13.40 -4.19 4.55
CA ASN A 176 -12.07 -4.26 3.94
C ASN A 176 -12.21 -4.85 2.55
N ILE A 177 -11.86 -4.08 1.54
CA ILE A 177 -12.00 -4.49 0.13
C ILE A 177 -10.71 -4.32 -0.64
N VAL A 178 -10.61 -5.08 -1.73
CA VAL A 178 -9.68 -4.85 -2.84
C VAL A 178 -10.48 -4.36 -4.03
N LEU A 179 -10.03 -3.29 -4.65
CA LEU A 179 -10.55 -2.72 -5.87
C LEU A 179 -9.54 -2.92 -6.99
N GLU A 180 -9.93 -3.59 -8.05
CA GLU A 180 -9.15 -3.77 -9.27
C GLU A 180 -9.91 -3.20 -10.47
N ILE A 181 -9.18 -2.62 -11.42
CA ILE A 181 -9.73 -2.16 -12.69
C ILE A 181 -9.00 -2.90 -13.80
N VAL A 182 -9.75 -3.70 -14.54
CA VAL A 182 -9.25 -4.64 -15.56
C VAL A 182 -10.06 -4.48 -16.87
N ASN A 183 -9.69 -5.17 -17.91
CA ASN A 183 -10.48 -5.27 -19.15
C ASN A 183 -10.98 -3.90 -19.68
N ASN A 184 -10.11 -2.90 -19.76
CA ASN A 184 -10.44 -1.55 -20.24
C ASN A 184 -11.50 -0.81 -19.39
N GLY A 185 -11.38 -0.91 -18.07
CA GLY A 185 -12.19 -0.15 -17.12
C GLY A 185 -13.27 -0.95 -16.40
N GLU A 186 -13.28 -2.28 -16.54
CA GLU A 186 -14.13 -3.14 -15.71
C GLU A 186 -13.71 -3.05 -14.24
N ILE A 187 -14.63 -2.67 -13.37
CA ILE A 187 -14.41 -2.54 -11.94
C ILE A 187 -14.71 -3.88 -11.26
N LYS A 188 -13.71 -4.45 -10.59
CA LYS A 188 -13.85 -5.61 -9.72
C LYS A 188 -13.62 -5.23 -8.27
N ILE A 189 -14.52 -5.63 -7.41
CA ILE A 189 -14.46 -5.39 -5.97
C ILE A 189 -14.55 -6.70 -5.23
N TYR A 190 -13.56 -6.97 -4.39
CA TYR A 190 -13.49 -8.19 -3.59
C TYR A 190 -13.51 -7.84 -2.10
N ASP A 191 -14.26 -8.60 -1.31
CA ASP A 191 -14.12 -8.55 0.13
C ASP A 191 -12.78 -9.18 0.53
N ASN A 192 -11.89 -8.39 1.12
CA ASN A 192 -10.56 -8.83 1.52
C ASN A 192 -10.61 -9.58 2.86
N LYS A 193 -11.15 -10.80 2.83
CA LYS A 193 -11.33 -11.64 4.03
C LYS A 193 -10.01 -12.13 4.61
N VAL A 194 -8.99 -12.33 3.76
CA VAL A 194 -7.68 -12.84 4.19
C VAL A 194 -6.77 -11.74 4.73
N GLY A 195 -7.16 -10.47 4.55
CA GLY A 195 -6.45 -9.34 5.10
C GLY A 195 -5.12 -9.00 4.42
N VAL A 196 -4.91 -9.41 3.17
CA VAL A 196 -3.64 -9.20 2.45
C VAL A 196 -3.89 -8.62 1.05
N LEU A 197 -2.98 -7.76 0.62
CA LEU A 197 -2.83 -7.35 -0.78
C LEU A 197 -1.33 -7.15 -1.07
N THR A 198 -0.86 -7.61 -2.21
CA THR A 198 0.50 -7.34 -2.70
C THR A 198 0.45 -6.66 -4.07
N ASN A 199 1.00 -7.27 -5.10
CA ASN A 199 0.99 -6.77 -6.46
C ASN A 199 0.40 -7.85 -7.40
N SER A 200 0.77 -7.80 -8.69
CA SER A 200 0.36 -8.84 -9.66
C SER A 200 0.78 -10.25 -9.24
N PRO A 201 0.00 -11.28 -9.59
CA PRO A 201 -1.23 -11.27 -10.38
C PRO A 201 -2.45 -10.63 -9.69
N ASP A 202 -3.67 -10.83 -10.26
CA ASP A 202 -4.91 -10.33 -9.67
C ASP A 202 -5.24 -11.00 -8.33
N TYR A 203 -6.11 -10.36 -7.56
CA TYR A 203 -6.48 -10.81 -6.20
C TYR A 203 -7.11 -12.20 -6.22
N GLU A 204 -7.93 -12.52 -7.21
CA GLU A 204 -8.58 -13.83 -7.32
C GLU A 204 -7.57 -14.96 -7.54
N TRP A 205 -6.52 -14.69 -8.33
CA TRP A 205 -5.42 -15.62 -8.51
C TRP A 205 -4.68 -15.87 -7.20
N HIS A 206 -4.37 -14.81 -6.44
CA HIS A 206 -3.71 -14.95 -5.14
C HIS A 206 -4.53 -15.82 -4.18
N ILE A 207 -5.85 -15.62 -4.11
CA ILE A 207 -6.73 -16.44 -3.30
C ILE A 207 -6.72 -17.91 -3.75
N LYS A 208 -6.77 -18.17 -5.06
CA LYS A 208 -6.67 -19.53 -5.59
C LYS A 208 -5.34 -20.18 -5.25
N ASN A 209 -4.24 -19.43 -5.33
CA ASN A 209 -2.89 -19.93 -5.04
C ASN A 209 -2.71 -20.33 -3.57
N LEU A 210 -3.45 -19.75 -2.63
CA LEU A 210 -3.40 -20.15 -1.21
C LEU A 210 -3.74 -21.63 -1.00
N ASN A 211 -4.51 -22.26 -1.90
CA ASN A 211 -4.83 -23.69 -1.81
C ASN A 211 -3.58 -24.59 -1.85
N ASN A 212 -2.48 -24.13 -2.44
CA ASN A 212 -1.21 -24.85 -2.43
C ASN A 212 -0.49 -24.83 -1.07
N TYR A 213 -0.97 -24.03 -0.11
CA TYR A 213 -0.30 -23.73 1.16
C TYR A 213 -1.19 -23.99 2.38
N ILE A 214 -2.26 -24.75 2.23
CA ILE A 214 -3.19 -25.13 3.31
C ILE A 214 -2.54 -26.00 4.40
N ASN A 215 -1.37 -26.58 4.11
CA ASN A 215 -0.55 -27.34 5.04
C ASN A 215 0.21 -26.47 6.05
N LEU A 216 0.32 -25.16 5.82
CA LEU A 216 1.03 -24.25 6.71
C LEU A 216 0.19 -23.93 7.94
N TYR A 217 0.80 -24.05 9.13
CA TYR A 217 0.17 -23.75 10.41
C TYR A 217 1.17 -23.19 11.42
N SER A 218 0.67 -22.56 12.48
CA SER A 218 1.50 -22.07 13.58
C SER A 218 1.87 -23.23 14.51
N GLY A 219 3.15 -23.34 14.87
CA GLY A 219 3.66 -24.38 15.78
C GLY A 219 4.58 -25.38 15.12
N ASN A 220 4.72 -26.54 15.75
CA ASN A 220 5.65 -27.59 15.33
C ASN A 220 4.92 -28.82 14.80
N ALA A 221 5.54 -29.48 13.82
CA ALA A 221 5.13 -30.81 13.41
C ALA A 221 5.34 -31.81 14.55
N ASN A 222 4.46 -32.80 14.64
CA ASN A 222 4.61 -33.92 15.59
C ASN A 222 5.83 -34.76 15.22
N SER A 223 6.43 -35.40 16.20
CA SER A 223 7.44 -36.44 15.97
C SER A 223 6.81 -37.64 15.24
N PHE A 224 7.65 -38.34 14.54
CA PHE A 224 7.25 -39.46 13.71
C PHE A 224 8.29 -40.58 13.78
N ASN A 225 7.88 -41.83 13.99
CA ASN A 225 8.77 -42.96 14.10
C ASN A 225 8.72 -43.84 12.84
N VAL A 226 9.88 -44.18 12.30
CA VAL A 226 10.03 -45.07 11.16
C VAL A 226 11.04 -46.18 11.51
N ASN A 227 10.56 -47.40 11.65
CA ASN A 227 11.41 -48.58 11.91
C ASN A 227 12.35 -48.43 13.11
N GLY A 228 11.93 -47.72 14.18
CA GLY A 228 12.74 -47.50 15.36
C GLY A 228 13.52 -46.18 15.38
N GLU A 229 13.60 -45.48 14.29
CA GLU A 229 14.21 -44.13 14.21
C GLU A 229 13.15 -43.07 14.49
N GLU A 230 13.37 -42.27 15.51
CA GLU A 230 12.53 -41.12 15.83
C GLU A 230 12.95 -39.88 15.05
N LEU A 231 12.02 -39.36 14.23
CA LEU A 231 12.17 -38.09 13.51
C LEU A 231 11.43 -37.01 14.29
N PHE A 232 12.09 -35.93 14.60
CA PHE A 232 11.57 -34.83 15.39
C PHE A 232 11.90 -33.47 14.81
N SER A 233 11.16 -32.42 15.22
CA SER A 233 11.35 -31.06 14.78
C SER A 233 12.67 -30.46 15.28
N PHE A 234 13.43 -29.83 14.40
CA PHE A 234 14.59 -29.01 14.78
C PHE A 234 14.14 -27.61 15.18
N GLY A 235 13.91 -27.39 16.48
CA GLY A 235 13.45 -26.12 17.02
C GLY A 235 11.98 -25.81 16.75
N ALA A 236 11.58 -24.56 16.99
CA ALA A 236 10.20 -24.11 16.85
C ALA A 236 9.87 -23.68 15.41
N GLY A 237 8.57 -23.78 15.05
CA GLY A 237 8.05 -23.21 13.80
C GLY A 237 8.10 -24.12 12.58
N THR A 238 8.27 -25.44 12.77
CA THR A 238 8.32 -26.40 11.64
C THR A 238 6.99 -26.50 10.87
N GLY A 239 5.87 -26.04 11.43
CA GLY A 239 4.61 -25.89 10.71
C GLY A 239 4.64 -24.84 9.59
N ALA A 240 5.67 -24.00 9.57
CA ALA A 240 5.93 -23.02 8.50
C ALA A 240 6.91 -23.53 7.42
N LEU A 241 7.34 -24.80 7.46
CA LEU A 241 8.21 -25.36 6.41
C LEU A 241 7.51 -25.33 5.05
N GLY A 242 8.21 -24.77 4.06
CA GLY A 242 7.65 -24.52 2.72
C GLY A 242 7.07 -23.11 2.55
N LEU A 243 7.09 -22.27 3.60
CA LEU A 243 6.72 -20.86 3.46
C LEU A 243 7.69 -20.16 2.49
N PRO A 244 7.21 -19.56 1.38
CA PRO A 244 8.09 -18.95 0.38
C PRO A 244 8.90 -17.78 0.93
N GLY A 245 10.21 -17.78 0.71
CA GLY A 245 11.14 -16.77 1.27
C GLY A 245 11.51 -15.63 0.31
N ASP A 246 11.24 -15.78 -0.98
CA ASP A 246 11.62 -14.76 -1.97
C ASP A 246 10.75 -13.51 -1.93
N ILE A 247 11.17 -12.45 -2.64
CA ILE A 247 10.56 -11.12 -2.61
C ILE A 247 9.47 -10.91 -3.67
N THR A 248 9.12 -11.92 -4.45
CA THR A 248 8.07 -11.81 -5.46
C THR A 248 6.68 -11.57 -4.85
N PRO A 249 5.75 -10.90 -5.55
CA PRO A 249 4.41 -10.66 -5.04
C PRO A 249 3.65 -11.91 -4.58
N PRO A 250 3.66 -13.04 -5.32
CA PRO A 250 3.02 -14.28 -4.86
C PRO A 250 3.59 -14.80 -3.54
N SER A 251 4.90 -14.82 -3.40
CA SER A 251 5.58 -15.30 -2.20
C SER A 251 5.31 -14.39 -1.00
N ARG A 252 5.32 -13.07 -1.20
CA ARG A 252 4.98 -12.09 -0.16
C ARG A 252 3.51 -12.21 0.25
N PHE A 253 2.59 -12.48 -0.68
CA PHE A 253 1.18 -12.68 -0.36
C PHE A 253 0.98 -13.88 0.58
N ILE A 254 1.63 -15.01 0.28
CA ILE A 254 1.54 -16.23 1.09
C ILE A 254 2.14 -16.00 2.48
N ARG A 255 3.33 -15.37 2.58
CA ARG A 255 3.94 -15.05 3.88
C ARG A 255 3.05 -14.11 4.70
N ALA A 256 2.53 -13.05 4.07
CA ALA A 256 1.65 -12.10 4.76
C ALA A 256 0.35 -12.77 5.21
N PHE A 257 -0.26 -13.62 4.37
CA PHE A 257 -1.42 -14.43 4.74
C PHE A 257 -1.12 -15.32 5.93
N PHE A 258 -0.01 -16.04 5.92
CA PHE A 258 0.39 -16.90 7.03
C PHE A 258 0.51 -16.10 8.33
N TYR A 259 1.29 -15.02 8.34
CA TYR A 259 1.47 -14.22 9.56
C TYR A 259 0.17 -13.59 10.04
N VAL A 260 -0.60 -12.95 9.17
CA VAL A 260 -1.86 -12.27 9.53
C VAL A 260 -2.87 -13.25 10.16
N ASN A 261 -2.92 -14.49 9.66
CA ASN A 261 -3.94 -15.46 10.07
C ASN A 261 -3.46 -16.45 11.15
N THR A 262 -2.19 -16.34 11.60
CA THR A 262 -1.64 -17.24 12.65
C THR A 262 -1.16 -16.52 13.92
N ILE A 263 -1.18 -15.19 13.98
CA ILE A 263 -0.69 -14.40 15.12
C ILE A 263 -1.56 -14.49 16.39
N GLY A 264 -2.63 -15.26 16.36
CA GLY A 264 -3.60 -15.34 17.44
C GLY A 264 -4.47 -14.09 17.60
N GLU A 265 -5.33 -14.09 18.59
CA GLU A 265 -6.26 -12.99 18.85
C GLU A 265 -5.54 -11.68 19.22
N VAL A 266 -6.13 -10.57 18.78
CA VAL A 266 -5.62 -9.22 19.03
C VAL A 266 -6.63 -8.45 19.86
N GLU A 267 -6.31 -8.21 21.14
CA GLU A 267 -7.24 -7.61 22.09
C GLU A 267 -7.64 -6.17 21.74
N ASN A 268 -6.68 -5.36 21.33
CA ASN A 268 -6.90 -3.93 21.08
C ASN A 268 -6.05 -3.40 19.91
N THR A 269 -6.40 -2.22 19.43
CA THR A 269 -5.76 -1.63 18.25
C THR A 269 -4.31 -1.23 18.49
N LYS A 270 -3.91 -0.85 19.72
CA LYS A 270 -2.52 -0.54 20.03
C LYS A 270 -1.62 -1.77 19.85
N LEU A 271 -2.09 -2.92 20.33
CA LEU A 271 -1.42 -4.20 20.11
C LEU A 271 -1.42 -4.58 18.63
N ALA A 272 -2.54 -4.32 17.93
CA ALA A 272 -2.64 -4.55 16.48
C ALA A 272 -1.62 -3.72 15.69
N VAL A 273 -1.45 -2.43 16.02
CA VAL A 273 -0.44 -1.56 15.39
C VAL A 273 0.97 -2.11 15.62
N ASN A 274 1.30 -2.52 16.84
CA ASN A 274 2.61 -3.11 17.14
C ASN A 274 2.83 -4.41 16.35
N LYS A 275 1.86 -5.34 16.39
CA LYS A 275 1.93 -6.60 15.63
C LYS A 275 2.02 -6.32 14.11
N ALA A 276 1.32 -5.30 13.59
CA ALA A 276 1.41 -4.93 12.18
C ALA A 276 2.83 -4.54 11.77
N PHE A 277 3.54 -3.72 12.55
CA PHE A 277 4.93 -3.40 12.29
C PHE A 277 5.84 -4.63 12.38
N HIS A 278 5.64 -5.52 13.35
CA HIS A 278 6.41 -6.77 13.46
C HIS A 278 6.21 -7.66 12.23
N ILE A 279 4.98 -7.80 11.74
CA ILE A 279 4.71 -8.56 10.52
C ILE A 279 5.37 -7.88 9.32
N LEU A 280 5.18 -6.56 9.17
CA LEU A 280 5.69 -5.81 8.03
C LEU A 280 7.22 -5.76 7.97
N ASN A 281 7.92 -5.89 9.10
CA ASN A 281 9.38 -6.03 9.12
C ASN A 281 9.88 -7.28 8.35
N ASN A 282 9.05 -8.31 8.16
CA ASN A 282 9.40 -9.46 7.33
C ASN A 282 9.35 -9.17 5.81
N PHE A 283 8.91 -7.98 5.46
CA PHE A 283 8.80 -7.48 4.08
C PHE A 283 9.69 -6.25 3.85
N ASP A 284 10.52 -5.87 4.82
CA ASP A 284 11.55 -4.87 4.63
C ASP A 284 12.62 -5.43 3.67
N ILE A 285 12.64 -4.92 2.45
CA ILE A 285 13.65 -5.26 1.45
C ILE A 285 14.91 -4.49 1.81
N PRO A 286 16.03 -5.19 2.07
CA PRO A 286 17.31 -4.52 2.35
C PRO A 286 17.70 -3.58 1.21
N ILE A 287 18.36 -2.48 1.57
CA ILE A 287 18.83 -1.49 0.60
C ILE A 287 19.76 -2.18 -0.41
N GLU A 288 19.58 -1.89 -1.69
CA GLU A 288 20.43 -2.36 -2.80
C GLU A 288 20.38 -3.88 -3.10
N ILE A 289 19.31 -4.58 -2.72
CA ILE A 289 19.19 -6.02 -3.03
C ILE A 289 18.37 -6.31 -4.28
N GLU A 290 17.50 -5.40 -4.69
CA GLU A 290 16.57 -5.59 -5.81
C GLU A 290 16.82 -4.55 -6.90
N PHE A 291 17.35 -4.99 -8.05
CA PHE A 291 17.63 -4.10 -9.18
C PHE A 291 17.07 -4.66 -10.48
N PRO A 292 16.68 -3.79 -11.42
CA PRO A 292 16.38 -4.18 -12.78
C PRO A 292 17.56 -4.90 -13.44
N LYS A 293 17.26 -5.86 -14.33
CA LYS A 293 18.27 -6.67 -15.05
C LYS A 293 19.26 -5.83 -15.84
N GLU A 294 18.84 -4.66 -16.26
CA GLU A 294 19.62 -3.71 -17.05
C GLU A 294 20.88 -3.24 -16.33
N TYR A 295 20.84 -3.18 -15.03
CA TYR A 295 21.98 -2.68 -14.24
C TYR A 295 23.12 -3.68 -14.07
N LYS A 296 22.91 -5.01 -14.13
CA LYS A 296 23.93 -6.07 -14.16
C LYS A 296 25.27 -5.73 -13.48
N GLY A 297 25.23 -5.20 -12.27
CA GLY A 297 26.43 -4.82 -11.50
C GLY A 297 26.95 -3.41 -11.72
N ASN A 298 26.41 -2.63 -12.66
CA ASN A 298 26.71 -1.20 -12.83
C ASN A 298 25.56 -0.34 -12.30
N ILE A 299 25.28 -0.44 -11.01
CA ILE A 299 24.18 0.27 -10.37
C ILE A 299 24.55 1.75 -10.23
N PRO A 300 23.77 2.69 -10.78
CA PRO A 300 23.99 4.11 -10.54
C PRO A 300 23.93 4.45 -9.05
N LYS A 301 24.80 5.36 -8.59
CA LYS A 301 24.92 5.71 -7.16
C LYS A 301 23.67 6.34 -6.54
N ASP A 302 22.76 6.84 -7.37
CA ASP A 302 21.50 7.47 -6.99
C ASP A 302 20.31 6.52 -7.06
N VAL A 303 20.52 5.26 -7.46
CA VAL A 303 19.49 4.22 -7.50
C VAL A 303 19.41 3.55 -6.12
N ILE A 304 18.28 3.73 -5.47
CA ILE A 304 17.97 3.14 -4.17
C ILE A 304 16.88 2.09 -4.38
N SER A 305 17.23 0.82 -4.18
CA SER A 305 16.25 -0.27 -4.14
C SER A 305 16.04 -0.66 -2.68
N ALA A 306 14.87 -0.38 -2.13
CA ALA A 306 14.57 -0.65 -0.73
C ALA A 306 13.08 -0.53 -0.43
N THR A 307 12.69 -1.03 0.74
CA THR A 307 11.44 -0.61 1.40
C THR A 307 11.63 0.80 1.93
N GLN A 308 11.11 1.78 1.20
CA GLN A 308 11.37 3.19 1.50
C GLN A 308 10.59 3.73 2.70
N TRP A 309 9.37 3.25 2.90
CA TRP A 309 8.63 3.51 4.12
C TRP A 309 7.57 2.42 4.41
N THR A 310 7.24 2.32 5.68
CA THR A 310 6.16 1.47 6.20
C THR A 310 5.17 2.36 6.92
N ALA A 311 3.88 2.21 6.61
CA ALA A 311 2.79 2.93 7.27
C ALA A 311 1.77 1.96 7.86
N VAL A 312 1.16 2.37 8.99
CA VAL A 312 0.08 1.65 9.67
C VAL A 312 -0.98 2.65 10.11
N SER A 313 -2.24 2.34 9.86
CA SER A 313 -3.40 3.14 10.26
C SER A 313 -4.27 2.38 11.25
N ASP A 314 -4.53 2.98 12.42
CA ASP A 314 -5.60 2.56 13.33
C ASP A 314 -6.87 3.33 12.94
N LEU A 315 -7.80 2.63 12.30
CA LEU A 315 -8.97 3.27 11.71
C LEU A 315 -9.92 3.83 12.78
N SER A 316 -10.11 3.08 13.85
CA SER A 316 -11.02 3.44 14.96
C SER A 316 -10.53 4.63 15.75
N ASN A 317 -9.22 4.69 16.02
CA ASN A 317 -8.60 5.80 16.72
C ASN A 317 -8.22 6.95 15.80
N ARG A 318 -8.26 6.78 14.46
CA ARG A 318 -7.85 7.78 13.48
C ARG A 318 -6.41 8.21 13.69
N GLU A 319 -5.53 7.22 13.80
CA GLU A 319 -4.10 7.41 14.01
C GLU A 319 -3.33 6.87 12.82
N PHE A 320 -2.38 7.65 12.31
CA PHE A 320 -1.48 7.29 11.23
C PHE A 320 -0.07 7.15 11.76
N TYR A 321 0.53 5.98 11.57
CA TYR A 321 1.88 5.65 12.02
C TYR A 321 2.78 5.39 10.82
N TYR A 322 4.06 5.74 10.93
CA TYR A 322 5.02 5.43 9.87
C TYR A 322 6.46 5.34 10.38
N LYS A 323 7.28 4.63 9.64
CA LYS A 323 8.76 4.63 9.69
C LYS A 323 9.30 4.67 8.26
N THR A 324 10.59 4.98 8.09
CA THR A 324 11.26 5.04 6.79
C THR A 324 12.52 4.20 6.80
N MET A 325 13.14 3.99 5.63
CA MET A 325 14.44 3.31 5.52
C MET A 325 15.56 4.07 6.23
N ASP A 326 15.47 5.40 6.28
CA ASP A 326 16.46 6.28 6.90
C ASP A 326 16.21 6.48 8.40
N ASN A 327 15.02 6.12 8.91
CA ASN A 327 14.68 6.28 10.32
C ASN A 327 13.65 5.24 10.77
N SER A 328 14.12 4.24 11.52
CA SER A 328 13.30 3.12 12.01
C SER A 328 12.39 3.48 13.19
N GLN A 329 12.50 4.68 13.77
CA GLN A 329 11.59 5.12 14.83
C GLN A 329 10.16 5.26 14.27
N ILE A 330 9.20 4.65 14.96
CA ILE A 330 7.79 4.77 14.58
C ILE A 330 7.28 6.13 15.05
N ARG A 331 6.79 6.93 14.10
CA ARG A 331 6.18 8.24 14.33
C ARG A 331 4.68 8.14 14.18
N LYS A 332 3.95 8.94 14.95
CA LYS A 332 2.49 8.92 14.98
C LYS A 332 1.89 10.30 14.72
N ILE A 333 0.83 10.33 13.93
CA ILE A 333 -0.05 11.48 13.74
C ILE A 333 -1.45 11.10 14.23
N ASP A 334 -1.97 11.83 15.19
CA ASP A 334 -3.32 11.68 15.73
C ASP A 334 -4.25 12.68 15.03
N LEU A 335 -5.10 12.17 14.13
CA LEU A 335 -6.00 13.00 13.33
C LEU A 335 -7.05 13.72 14.17
N LYS A 336 -7.39 13.21 15.36
CA LYS A 336 -8.33 13.86 16.29
C LYS A 336 -7.79 15.17 16.85
N LYS A 337 -6.46 15.38 16.79
CA LYS A 337 -5.79 16.63 17.23
C LYS A 337 -5.67 17.67 16.12
N ILE A 338 -6.15 17.36 14.91
CA ILE A 338 -6.08 18.25 13.75
C ILE A 338 -7.46 18.85 13.51
N ASP A 339 -7.55 20.18 13.54
CA ASP A 339 -8.75 20.87 13.07
C ASP A 339 -8.71 21.04 11.55
N PHE A 340 -9.29 20.07 10.86
CA PHE A 340 -9.33 20.03 9.39
C PHE A 340 -10.18 21.14 8.77
N SER A 341 -10.94 21.92 9.56
CA SER A 341 -11.71 23.06 9.07
C SER A 341 -10.86 24.34 8.95
N SER A 342 -9.78 24.45 9.72
CA SER A 342 -8.94 25.65 9.80
C SER A 342 -7.50 25.45 9.35
N ILE A 343 -7.00 24.19 9.38
CA ILE A 343 -5.62 23.90 8.98
C ILE A 343 -5.41 24.20 7.49
N LYS A 344 -4.22 24.70 7.17
CA LYS A 344 -3.79 24.84 5.77
C LYS A 344 -3.22 23.52 5.27
N TYR A 345 -3.28 23.32 3.96
CA TYR A 345 -2.58 22.22 3.29
C TYR A 345 -1.09 22.23 3.63
N GLN A 346 -0.57 21.08 3.99
CA GLN A 346 0.84 20.86 4.30
C GLN A 346 1.36 19.61 3.59
N ALA A 347 2.58 19.69 3.11
CA ALA A 347 3.35 18.55 2.64
C ALA A 347 4.80 18.73 3.09
N PHE A 348 5.32 17.80 3.86
CA PHE A 348 6.68 17.87 4.40
C PHE A 348 7.38 16.51 4.30
N PRO A 349 8.71 16.48 4.19
CA PRO A 349 9.48 15.24 4.16
C PRO A 349 9.14 14.32 5.33
N MET A 350 9.10 13.01 5.09
CA MET A 350 8.83 12.04 6.15
C MET A 350 9.92 12.05 7.22
N ASP A 351 11.17 12.32 6.84
CA ASP A 351 12.29 12.48 7.76
C ASP A 351 12.79 13.93 7.74
N LYS A 352 13.00 14.48 8.92
CA LYS A 352 13.71 15.75 9.10
C LYS A 352 15.23 15.53 9.11
N GLU A 353 15.65 14.43 9.69
CA GLU A 353 17.02 14.00 9.82
C GLU A 353 17.13 12.54 9.43
N LYS A 354 18.19 12.18 8.70
CA LYS A 354 18.55 10.81 8.36
C LYS A 354 19.39 10.23 9.46
N ASP A 355 19.46 8.89 9.54
CA ASP A 355 20.35 8.14 10.43
C ASP A 355 20.23 8.57 11.91
N ASN A 356 19.00 8.80 12.36
CA ASN A 356 18.76 9.27 13.72
C ASN A 356 18.72 8.10 14.72
N PHE A 357 19.88 7.80 15.33
CA PHE A 357 19.98 6.83 16.42
C PHE A 357 19.77 7.52 17.76
N LEU A 358 18.92 6.93 18.60
CA LEU A 358 18.74 7.41 19.97
C LEU A 358 19.95 7.02 20.82
N GLU A 359 20.72 8.01 21.25
CA GLU A 359 21.83 7.81 22.18
C GLU A 359 21.32 7.60 23.60
N ILE A 360 21.72 6.50 24.23
CA ILE A 360 21.38 6.23 25.62
C ILE A 360 22.56 6.68 26.49
N ASN A 361 22.34 7.75 27.24
CA ASN A 361 23.32 8.23 28.20
C ASN A 361 23.31 7.34 29.44
N ILE A 362 24.41 6.61 29.68
CA ILE A 362 24.64 5.82 30.86
C ILE A 362 25.29 6.73 31.92
N LYS A 363 24.62 6.88 33.06
CA LYS A 363 25.13 7.62 34.22
C LYS A 363 25.96 6.72 35.11
#